data_8f13304ca92da4e028efb808b561715b
#
_entry.id   8f13304ca92da4e028efb808b561715b
#
_cell.length_a   1.000
_cell.length_b   1.000
_cell.length_c   1.000
_cell.angle_alpha   90.00
_cell.angle_beta   90.00
_cell.angle_gamma   90.00
#
_symmetry.space_group_name_H-M   'P 1'
#
loop_
_entity.id
_entity.type
_entity.pdbx_description
1 polymer ?
#
loop_
_entity_poly.entity_id
_entity_poly.type
_entity_poly.pdbx_seq_one_letter_code
_entity_poly.pdbx_strand_id
1 'polypeptide(L)'
;MKTSLGIDIGSSSVKVSLLDIESGDCIASSTNPSQEMPIEALQSGWAEQDPDMWWNYVVEGIRKIGAEHPLTSVAAIGITYQMHGLVALDKEHKPLRKAIIWCDSRAVEIGAEALEAIGRDYCLEHALNSPGNFTASKLAWVKRNEPELFASIDKFILPGDYIAYRLSGRVSTSVSGLSEQILWDFKEEKRADFVTNYYGIPESIIPEAGVSIGVEAVTDQATEELLGIPAGTPIGYRAGDQPNNAFSLNVMEAGEIAATGGTSGVVYGVVDTPKADPLSRVNTFVHVNHTPATPRYGILLCINGTGILNSWMRRNVVQQTLDYVEMNALAEQAPAGSDGLIVLPFGNGAERVLENRTTGAEIVGIDLNRHTTAHILRATQEGIAYSFRYGIDLMRELGLKPDVIRAGKANLFLSPLFRQTLSTLTGARIELFNTDGSLGAARGGALGAGLYANREEAFRSLRCLEVVEPNEEEREALEKSYQAWKKEVEMRIKA
;
A
#
# COMPACT_ATOMS: atom_id res chain seq x y z
N MET A 1 -31.21 4.18 -9.98
CA MET A 1 -30.02 4.11 -9.10
C MET A 1 -28.82 3.90 -10.00
N LYS A 2 -27.80 4.77 -9.95
CA LYS A 2 -26.53 4.58 -10.65
C LYS A 2 -25.51 4.06 -9.62
N THR A 3 -24.69 3.11 -10.04
CA THR A 3 -23.70 2.50 -9.15
C THR A 3 -22.29 2.62 -9.72
N SER A 4 -21.29 2.52 -8.86
CA SER A 4 -19.88 2.42 -9.23
C SER A 4 -19.30 1.12 -8.69
N LEU A 5 -18.56 0.41 -9.53
CA LEU A 5 -17.89 -0.84 -9.18
C LEU A 5 -16.46 -0.56 -8.79
N GLY A 6 -16.04 -1.01 -7.62
CA GLY A 6 -14.66 -0.95 -7.15
C GLY A 6 -14.04 -2.33 -7.11
N ILE A 7 -12.84 -2.46 -7.66
CA ILE A 7 -12.08 -3.70 -7.72
C ILE A 7 -10.75 -3.47 -6.98
N ASP A 8 -10.46 -4.32 -5.99
CA ASP A 8 -9.23 -4.30 -5.22
C ASP A 8 -8.48 -5.64 -5.39
N ILE A 9 -7.33 -5.60 -6.07
CA ILE A 9 -6.51 -6.77 -6.38
C ILE A 9 -5.34 -6.82 -5.38
N GLY A 10 -5.55 -7.50 -4.26
CA GLY A 10 -4.45 -7.83 -3.33
C GLY A 10 -3.69 -9.09 -3.74
N SER A 11 -2.63 -9.42 -3.01
CA SER A 11 -1.90 -10.69 -3.18
C SER A 11 -2.59 -11.88 -2.50
N SER A 12 -3.44 -11.64 -1.51
CA SER A 12 -4.17 -12.70 -0.80
C SER A 12 -5.59 -12.91 -1.32
N SER A 13 -6.22 -11.87 -1.87
CA SER A 13 -7.61 -11.94 -2.36
C SER A 13 -7.90 -10.79 -3.31
N VAL A 14 -8.98 -10.96 -4.08
CA VAL A 14 -9.62 -9.90 -4.86
C VAL A 14 -10.93 -9.54 -4.18
N LYS A 15 -11.13 -8.26 -3.90
CA LYS A 15 -12.39 -7.73 -3.38
C LYS A 15 -13.06 -6.85 -4.42
N VAL A 16 -14.36 -7.09 -4.62
CA VAL A 16 -15.21 -6.28 -5.49
C VAL A 16 -16.33 -5.68 -4.64
N SER A 17 -16.60 -4.39 -4.81
CA SER A 17 -17.69 -3.70 -4.11
C SER A 17 -18.54 -2.88 -5.07
N LEU A 18 -19.83 -2.83 -4.82
CA LEU A 18 -20.79 -2.03 -5.55
C LEU A 18 -21.24 -0.87 -4.67
N LEU A 19 -20.96 0.35 -5.10
CA LEU A 19 -21.25 1.61 -4.41
C LEU A 19 -22.47 2.27 -5.05
N ASP A 20 -23.45 2.68 -4.27
CA ASP A 20 -24.49 3.60 -4.73
C ASP A 20 -23.90 5.02 -4.81
N ILE A 21 -23.95 5.63 -6.01
CA ILE A 21 -23.36 6.95 -6.24
C ILE A 21 -24.12 8.04 -5.48
N GLU A 22 -25.43 7.92 -5.33
CA GLU A 22 -26.25 8.93 -4.68
C GLU A 22 -26.07 8.94 -3.16
N SER A 23 -26.16 7.80 -2.50
CA SER A 23 -25.96 7.71 -1.04
C SER A 23 -24.50 7.62 -0.64
N GLY A 24 -23.63 7.08 -1.49
CA GLY A 24 -22.25 6.74 -1.22
C GLY A 24 -22.08 5.50 -0.34
N ASP A 25 -23.14 4.72 -0.15
CA ASP A 25 -23.13 3.49 0.64
C ASP A 25 -22.68 2.28 -0.19
N CYS A 26 -22.04 1.33 0.47
CA CYS A 26 -21.76 0.02 -0.10
C CYS A 26 -23.03 -0.80 -0.15
N ILE A 27 -23.48 -1.17 -1.36
CA ILE A 27 -24.70 -1.98 -1.56
C ILE A 27 -24.37 -3.46 -1.43
N ALA A 28 -23.25 -3.88 -2.01
CA ALA A 28 -22.81 -5.27 -2.02
C ALA A 28 -21.30 -5.35 -2.10
N SER A 29 -20.74 -6.42 -1.57
CA SER A 29 -19.31 -6.73 -1.73
C SER A 29 -19.07 -8.23 -1.79
N SER A 30 -18.01 -8.62 -2.50
CA SER A 30 -17.55 -10.01 -2.60
C SER A 30 -16.05 -10.06 -2.48
N THR A 31 -15.53 -10.97 -1.66
CA THR A 31 -14.08 -11.25 -1.53
C THR A 31 -13.82 -12.66 -2.00
N ASN A 32 -12.87 -12.84 -2.90
CA ASN A 32 -12.54 -14.12 -3.53
C ASN A 32 -11.01 -14.31 -3.62
N PRO A 33 -10.50 -15.52 -3.41
CA PRO A 33 -11.23 -16.67 -2.88
C PRO A 33 -11.53 -16.53 -1.37
N SER A 34 -12.21 -17.49 -0.79
CA SER A 34 -12.47 -17.54 0.66
C SER A 34 -11.23 -17.90 1.48
N GLN A 35 -10.21 -18.47 0.84
CA GLN A 35 -8.87 -18.71 1.38
C GLN A 35 -7.88 -17.85 0.63
N GLU A 36 -6.69 -17.64 1.21
CA GLU A 36 -5.66 -16.82 0.55
C GLU A 36 -5.26 -17.40 -0.82
N MET A 37 -5.05 -16.53 -1.79
CA MET A 37 -4.53 -16.90 -3.09
C MET A 37 -3.12 -17.47 -2.95
N PRO A 38 -2.77 -18.52 -3.70
CA PRO A 38 -1.42 -19.07 -3.67
C PRO A 38 -0.40 -18.07 -4.22
N ILE A 39 0.75 -18.00 -3.55
CA ILE A 39 1.97 -17.35 -4.04
C ILE A 39 2.94 -18.48 -4.35
N GLU A 40 3.45 -18.53 -5.58
CA GLU A 40 4.46 -19.50 -5.96
C GLU A 40 5.85 -18.96 -5.67
N ALA A 41 6.62 -19.72 -4.91
CA ALA A 41 8.00 -19.43 -4.53
C ALA A 41 8.92 -20.58 -4.96
N LEU A 42 9.34 -20.57 -6.22
CA LEU A 42 10.20 -21.63 -6.77
C LEU A 42 11.61 -21.60 -6.17
N GLN A 43 12.03 -20.45 -5.67
CA GLN A 43 13.31 -20.25 -4.96
C GLN A 43 13.09 -19.32 -3.77
N SER A 44 14.03 -19.32 -2.83
CA SER A 44 14.00 -18.39 -1.70
C SER A 44 13.99 -16.94 -2.20
N GLY A 45 13.10 -16.14 -1.69
CA GLY A 45 12.92 -14.73 -2.07
C GLY A 45 12.15 -14.50 -3.39
N TRP A 46 11.71 -15.57 -4.08
CA TRP A 46 10.84 -15.44 -5.23
C TRP A 46 9.37 -15.43 -4.82
N ALA A 47 8.56 -14.66 -5.55
CA ALA A 47 7.11 -14.62 -5.35
C ALA A 47 6.41 -14.30 -6.68
N GLU A 48 5.61 -15.25 -7.15
CA GLU A 48 4.89 -15.13 -8.42
C GLU A 48 3.42 -15.48 -8.26
N GLN A 49 2.57 -14.81 -9.07
CA GLN A 49 1.15 -15.13 -9.21
C GLN A 49 0.73 -15.10 -10.68
N ASP A 50 -0.25 -15.93 -11.02
CA ASP A 50 -0.83 -15.95 -12.35
C ASP A 50 -1.79 -14.74 -12.54
N PRO A 51 -1.57 -13.83 -13.52
CA PRO A 51 -2.47 -12.73 -13.79
C PRO A 51 -3.90 -13.17 -14.16
N ASP A 52 -4.06 -14.31 -14.84
CA ASP A 52 -5.37 -14.85 -15.17
C ASP A 52 -6.13 -15.35 -13.93
N MET A 53 -5.43 -15.76 -12.88
CA MET A 53 -6.06 -16.07 -11.59
C MET A 53 -6.74 -14.83 -11.00
N TRP A 54 -6.09 -13.65 -11.03
CA TRP A 54 -6.68 -12.40 -10.56
C TRP A 54 -7.94 -12.06 -11.37
N TRP A 55 -7.85 -12.17 -12.70
CA TRP A 55 -8.98 -11.92 -13.58
C TRP A 55 -10.16 -12.85 -13.28
N ASN A 56 -9.91 -14.13 -13.07
CA ASN A 56 -10.94 -15.11 -12.75
C ASN A 56 -11.66 -14.77 -11.45
N TYR A 57 -10.94 -14.30 -10.42
CA TYR A 57 -11.55 -13.87 -9.16
C TYR A 57 -12.27 -12.51 -9.28
N VAL A 58 -11.82 -11.62 -10.15
CA VAL A 58 -12.59 -10.41 -10.51
C VAL A 58 -13.93 -10.81 -11.14
N VAL A 59 -13.91 -11.69 -12.13
CA VAL A 59 -15.14 -12.20 -12.80
C VAL A 59 -16.07 -12.89 -11.81
N GLU A 60 -15.53 -13.74 -10.94
CA GLU A 60 -16.30 -14.43 -9.90
C GLU A 60 -16.95 -13.43 -8.93
N GLY A 61 -16.20 -12.43 -8.47
CA GLY A 61 -16.70 -11.39 -7.56
C GLY A 61 -17.79 -10.55 -8.18
N ILE A 62 -17.63 -10.13 -9.44
CA ILE A 62 -18.63 -9.35 -10.17
C ILE A 62 -19.90 -10.19 -10.38
N ARG A 63 -19.76 -11.46 -10.76
CA ARG A 63 -20.93 -12.36 -10.96
C ARG A 63 -21.69 -12.63 -9.67
N LYS A 64 -21.00 -12.77 -8.52
CA LYS A 64 -21.67 -12.91 -7.22
C LYS A 64 -22.52 -11.69 -6.89
N ILE A 65 -21.99 -10.49 -7.11
CA ILE A 65 -22.76 -9.25 -6.95
C ILE A 65 -23.91 -9.18 -7.94
N GLY A 66 -23.66 -9.54 -9.21
CA GLY A 66 -24.65 -9.53 -10.30
C GLY A 66 -25.84 -10.49 -10.10
N ALA A 67 -25.67 -11.53 -9.26
CA ALA A 67 -26.75 -12.44 -8.93
C ALA A 67 -27.89 -11.78 -8.10
N GLU A 68 -27.57 -10.72 -7.37
CA GLU A 68 -28.50 -10.02 -6.49
C GLU A 68 -28.77 -8.56 -6.92
N HIS A 69 -27.84 -7.97 -7.69
CA HIS A 69 -27.89 -6.57 -8.10
C HIS A 69 -27.69 -6.42 -9.62
N PRO A 70 -28.53 -5.62 -10.33
CA PRO A 70 -28.41 -5.47 -11.78
C PRO A 70 -27.12 -4.71 -12.16
N LEU A 71 -26.20 -5.38 -12.84
CA LEU A 71 -24.94 -4.79 -13.31
C LEU A 71 -25.13 -3.75 -14.43
N THR A 72 -26.28 -3.70 -15.06
CA THR A 72 -26.67 -2.63 -15.99
C THR A 72 -26.75 -1.25 -15.32
N SER A 73 -26.77 -1.18 -14.00
CA SER A 73 -26.72 0.07 -13.23
C SER A 73 -25.31 0.63 -13.05
N VAL A 74 -24.26 -0.16 -13.37
CA VAL A 74 -22.85 0.25 -13.22
C VAL A 74 -22.55 1.36 -14.22
N ALA A 75 -22.26 2.54 -13.72
CA ALA A 75 -22.00 3.75 -14.48
C ALA A 75 -20.51 4.16 -14.44
N ALA A 76 -19.71 3.53 -13.60
CA ALA A 76 -18.25 3.72 -13.52
C ALA A 76 -17.57 2.51 -12.88
N ILE A 77 -16.27 2.36 -13.16
CA ILE A 77 -15.39 1.35 -12.56
C ILE A 77 -14.14 2.04 -12.02
N GLY A 78 -13.69 1.64 -10.83
CA GLY A 78 -12.38 1.99 -10.29
C GLY A 78 -11.60 0.74 -9.90
N ILE A 79 -10.28 0.79 -10.07
CA ILE A 79 -9.38 -0.35 -9.84
C ILE A 79 -8.25 0.08 -8.92
N THR A 80 -8.03 -0.72 -7.88
CA THR A 80 -6.81 -0.65 -7.06
C THR A 80 -6.13 -2.00 -7.02
N TYR A 81 -4.83 -2.01 -6.73
CA TYR A 81 -4.03 -3.23 -6.91
C TYR A 81 -2.76 -3.22 -6.06
N GLN A 82 -2.24 -4.43 -5.76
CA GLN A 82 -0.91 -4.61 -5.17
C GLN A 82 0.16 -3.94 -6.04
N MET A 83 0.97 -3.07 -5.42
CA MET A 83 1.97 -2.25 -6.12
C MET A 83 3.14 -3.07 -6.69
N HIS A 84 3.91 -2.47 -7.60
CA HIS A 84 5.23 -2.94 -8.06
C HIS A 84 5.25 -4.30 -8.75
N GLY A 85 4.11 -4.87 -9.13
CA GLY A 85 4.04 -6.12 -9.88
C GLY A 85 4.53 -5.93 -11.33
N LEU A 86 5.04 -7.01 -11.93
CA LEU A 86 5.43 -7.05 -13.34
C LEU A 86 4.57 -8.09 -14.07
N VAL A 87 3.71 -7.63 -14.96
CA VAL A 87 2.98 -8.46 -15.93
C VAL A 87 3.56 -8.22 -17.31
N ALA A 88 4.20 -9.23 -17.92
CA ALA A 88 4.76 -9.16 -19.26
C ALA A 88 3.80 -9.78 -20.28
N LEU A 89 3.49 -9.04 -21.34
CA LEU A 89 2.51 -9.42 -22.36
C LEU A 89 3.15 -9.62 -23.73
N ASP A 90 2.68 -10.61 -24.48
CA ASP A 90 3.00 -10.79 -25.89
C ASP A 90 2.21 -9.85 -26.81
N LYS A 91 2.36 -10.00 -28.13
CA LYS A 91 1.68 -9.20 -29.15
C LYS A 91 0.16 -9.39 -29.19
N GLU A 92 -0.32 -10.53 -28.72
CA GLU A 92 -1.74 -10.82 -28.52
C GLU A 92 -2.24 -10.37 -27.13
N HIS A 93 -1.36 -9.67 -26.38
CA HIS A 93 -1.57 -9.20 -25.03
C HIS A 93 -1.88 -10.30 -24.00
N LYS A 94 -1.36 -11.52 -24.24
CA LYS A 94 -1.41 -12.62 -23.28
C LYS A 94 -0.20 -12.58 -22.35
N PRO A 95 -0.37 -12.94 -21.06
CA PRO A 95 0.75 -13.05 -20.15
C PRO A 95 1.78 -14.09 -20.64
N LEU A 96 3.04 -13.69 -20.80
CA LEU A 96 4.13 -14.54 -21.21
C LEU A 96 4.64 -15.44 -20.06
N ARG A 97 4.37 -15.02 -18.82
CA ARG A 97 4.77 -15.71 -17.60
C ARG A 97 3.89 -15.29 -16.44
N LYS A 98 4.00 -15.98 -15.30
CA LYS A 98 3.44 -15.49 -14.04
C LYS A 98 4.05 -14.15 -13.68
N ALA A 99 3.23 -13.27 -13.10
CA ALA A 99 3.66 -11.96 -12.66
C ALA A 99 4.64 -12.10 -11.49
N ILE A 100 5.73 -11.33 -11.53
CA ILE A 100 6.62 -11.15 -10.39
C ILE A 100 5.97 -10.09 -9.48
N ILE A 101 5.52 -10.49 -8.28
CA ILE A 101 4.74 -9.61 -7.41
C ILE A 101 5.60 -8.79 -6.45
N TRP A 102 4.98 -7.93 -5.65
CA TRP A 102 5.64 -6.92 -4.82
C TRP A 102 6.64 -7.47 -3.80
N CYS A 103 6.36 -8.63 -3.19
CA CYS A 103 7.21 -9.24 -2.15
C CYS A 103 8.36 -10.10 -2.71
N ASP A 104 8.48 -10.23 -4.04
CA ASP A 104 9.61 -10.89 -4.68
C ASP A 104 10.88 -10.05 -4.55
N SER A 105 12.00 -10.68 -4.21
CA SER A 105 13.28 -9.99 -3.95
C SER A 105 14.38 -10.28 -4.99
N ARG A 106 14.07 -11.02 -6.10
CA ARG A 106 15.07 -11.42 -7.10
C ARG A 106 15.78 -10.27 -7.81
N ALA A 107 15.17 -9.09 -7.87
CA ALA A 107 15.71 -7.92 -8.56
C ALA A 107 16.45 -6.93 -7.63
N VAL A 108 16.60 -7.24 -6.35
CA VAL A 108 17.23 -6.34 -5.36
C VAL A 108 18.66 -5.97 -5.77
N GLU A 109 19.47 -6.98 -6.16
CA GLU A 109 20.86 -6.76 -6.59
C GLU A 109 20.94 -5.94 -7.88
N ILE A 110 20.04 -6.18 -8.84
CA ILE A 110 19.96 -5.42 -10.09
C ILE A 110 19.65 -3.94 -9.81
N GLY A 111 18.74 -3.68 -8.87
CA GLY A 111 18.45 -2.33 -8.45
C GLY A 111 19.61 -1.65 -7.71
N ALA A 112 20.39 -2.39 -6.92
CA ALA A 112 21.59 -1.89 -6.27
C ALA A 112 22.70 -1.57 -7.29
N GLU A 113 22.95 -2.45 -8.27
CA GLU A 113 23.85 -2.21 -9.39
C GLU A 113 23.46 -0.92 -10.16
N ALA A 114 22.16 -0.73 -10.40
CA ALA A 114 21.66 0.46 -11.10
C ALA A 114 21.89 1.74 -10.30
N LEU A 115 21.65 1.71 -8.97
CA LEU A 115 21.88 2.85 -8.10
C LEU A 115 23.33 3.32 -8.14
N GLU A 116 24.28 2.40 -8.12
CA GLU A 116 25.71 2.72 -8.18
C GLU A 116 26.13 3.20 -9.59
N ALA A 117 25.64 2.55 -10.64
CA ALA A 117 26.02 2.86 -12.01
C ALA A 117 25.41 4.19 -12.55
N ILE A 118 24.16 4.46 -12.24
CA ILE A 118 23.47 5.72 -12.59
C ILE A 118 23.99 6.87 -11.68
N GLY A 119 24.31 6.54 -10.44
CA GLY A 119 24.71 7.46 -9.39
C GLY A 119 23.59 7.70 -8.39
N ARG A 120 23.89 7.48 -7.10
CA ARG A 120 22.94 7.62 -5.98
C ARG A 120 22.23 8.96 -5.97
N ASP A 121 23.00 10.05 -5.99
CA ASP A 121 22.47 11.41 -5.91
C ASP A 121 21.53 11.71 -7.10
N TYR A 122 21.90 11.25 -8.31
CA TYR A 122 21.06 11.41 -9.48
C TYR A 122 19.74 10.64 -9.37
N CYS A 123 19.79 9.37 -8.93
CA CYS A 123 18.58 8.58 -8.71
C CYS A 123 17.68 9.24 -7.66
N LEU A 124 18.24 9.74 -6.55
CA LEU A 124 17.46 10.37 -5.50
C LEU A 124 16.89 11.73 -5.92
N GLU A 125 17.56 12.47 -6.78
CA GLU A 125 17.07 13.75 -7.32
C GLU A 125 15.97 13.54 -8.37
N HIS A 126 16.11 12.56 -9.25
CA HIS A 126 15.23 12.37 -10.42
C HIS A 126 14.13 11.31 -10.20
N ALA A 127 14.44 10.18 -9.56
CA ALA A 127 13.45 9.14 -9.28
C ALA A 127 12.91 9.17 -7.83
N LEU A 128 13.47 10.01 -6.95
CA LEU A 128 13.17 10.12 -5.51
C LEU A 128 13.32 8.81 -4.72
N ASN A 129 13.83 7.78 -5.36
CA ASN A 129 13.99 6.43 -4.82
C ASN A 129 15.27 5.79 -5.36
N SER A 130 15.80 4.82 -4.64
CA SER A 130 16.70 3.83 -5.22
C SER A 130 15.92 2.98 -6.25
N PRO A 131 16.50 2.55 -7.38
CA PRO A 131 15.85 1.61 -8.30
C PRO A 131 15.38 0.31 -7.63
N GLY A 132 16.06 -0.14 -6.59
CA GLY A 132 15.63 -1.17 -5.66
C GLY A 132 14.96 -2.38 -6.33
N ASN A 133 13.89 -2.87 -5.71
CA ASN A 133 13.13 -4.03 -6.16
C ASN A 133 11.79 -3.63 -6.80
N PHE A 134 11.82 -2.66 -7.72
CA PHE A 134 10.63 -2.16 -8.42
C PHE A 134 10.46 -2.82 -9.80
N THR A 135 9.36 -2.52 -10.46
CA THR A 135 8.96 -3.17 -11.73
C THR A 135 10.05 -3.08 -12.82
N ALA A 136 10.72 -1.91 -12.98
CA ALA A 136 11.78 -1.77 -13.97
C ALA A 136 12.99 -2.70 -13.68
N SER A 137 13.36 -2.86 -12.41
CA SER A 137 14.43 -3.77 -11.99
C SER A 137 14.03 -5.25 -12.17
N LYS A 138 12.75 -5.59 -11.93
CA LYS A 138 12.21 -6.93 -12.21
C LYS A 138 12.23 -7.23 -13.72
N LEU A 139 11.88 -6.23 -14.54
CA LEU A 139 11.96 -6.37 -16.01
C LEU A 139 13.41 -6.53 -16.48
N ALA A 140 14.36 -5.80 -15.88
CA ALA A 140 15.79 -5.97 -16.14
C ALA A 140 16.30 -7.36 -15.72
N TRP A 141 15.75 -7.92 -14.63
CA TRP A 141 16.01 -9.32 -14.25
C TRP A 141 15.53 -10.29 -15.33
N VAL A 142 14.30 -10.12 -15.84
CA VAL A 142 13.76 -10.93 -16.94
C VAL A 142 14.66 -10.82 -18.18
N LYS A 143 15.09 -9.62 -18.55
CA LYS A 143 16.02 -9.41 -19.66
C LYS A 143 17.34 -10.20 -19.49
N ARG A 144 17.89 -10.20 -18.27
CA ARG A 144 19.17 -10.86 -17.96
C ARG A 144 19.06 -12.38 -17.92
N ASN A 145 17.98 -12.91 -17.36
CA ASN A 145 17.83 -14.33 -17.04
C ASN A 145 16.89 -15.09 -17.99
N GLU A 146 16.00 -14.40 -18.69
CA GLU A 146 15.00 -14.95 -19.62
C GLU A 146 15.01 -14.16 -20.96
N PRO A 147 16.16 -14.07 -21.67
CA PRO A 147 16.33 -13.15 -22.81
C PRO A 147 15.38 -13.46 -23.98
N GLU A 148 15.03 -14.72 -24.23
CA GLU A 148 14.09 -15.12 -25.28
C GLU A 148 12.66 -14.65 -24.93
N LEU A 149 12.26 -14.79 -23.67
CA LEU A 149 10.98 -14.26 -23.18
C LEU A 149 10.97 -12.73 -23.27
N PHE A 150 12.05 -12.07 -22.84
CA PHE A 150 12.15 -10.62 -22.93
C PHE A 150 12.01 -10.12 -24.37
N ALA A 151 12.62 -10.80 -25.34
CA ALA A 151 12.50 -10.46 -26.75
C ALA A 151 11.07 -10.62 -27.31
N SER A 152 10.23 -11.40 -26.64
CA SER A 152 8.82 -11.63 -27.02
C SER A 152 7.86 -10.63 -26.36
N ILE A 153 8.33 -9.77 -25.45
CA ILE A 153 7.49 -8.78 -24.75
C ILE A 153 7.08 -7.69 -25.73
N ASP A 154 5.77 -7.50 -25.90
CA ASP A 154 5.20 -6.35 -26.60
C ASP A 154 4.92 -5.21 -25.60
N LYS A 155 4.35 -5.51 -24.44
CA LYS A 155 4.10 -4.56 -23.36
C LYS A 155 4.37 -5.19 -22.00
N PHE A 156 4.74 -4.35 -21.02
CA PHE A 156 4.71 -4.73 -19.61
C PHE A 156 3.86 -3.74 -18.83
N ILE A 157 3.11 -4.24 -17.85
CA ILE A 157 2.10 -3.47 -17.12
C ILE A 157 2.05 -3.91 -15.64
N LEU A 158 1.36 -3.10 -14.85
CA LEU A 158 1.05 -3.38 -13.45
C LEU A 158 -0.18 -4.30 -13.31
N PRO A 159 -0.39 -4.94 -12.14
CA PRO A 159 -1.54 -5.82 -11.94
C PRO A 159 -2.90 -5.17 -12.22
N GLY A 160 -3.10 -3.92 -11.80
CA GLY A 160 -4.35 -3.20 -12.07
C GLY A 160 -4.49 -2.75 -13.51
N ASP A 161 -3.37 -2.49 -14.21
CA ASP A 161 -3.38 -2.22 -15.64
C ASP A 161 -3.83 -3.45 -16.42
N TYR A 162 -3.43 -4.66 -15.97
CA TYR A 162 -3.88 -5.91 -16.56
C TYR A 162 -5.40 -6.09 -16.44
N ILE A 163 -5.98 -5.80 -15.28
CA ILE A 163 -7.43 -5.89 -15.11
C ILE A 163 -8.16 -4.82 -15.92
N ALA A 164 -7.62 -3.59 -16.01
CA ALA A 164 -8.18 -2.55 -16.88
C ALA A 164 -8.14 -2.97 -18.36
N TYR A 165 -7.03 -3.56 -18.81
CA TYR A 165 -6.92 -4.13 -20.14
C TYR A 165 -7.97 -5.24 -20.39
N ARG A 166 -8.16 -6.16 -19.45
CA ARG A 166 -9.11 -7.28 -19.58
C ARG A 166 -10.58 -6.80 -19.67
N LEU A 167 -10.87 -5.62 -19.09
CA LEU A 167 -12.20 -5.00 -19.15
C LEU A 167 -12.43 -4.13 -20.40
N SER A 168 -11.36 -3.65 -21.05
CA SER A 168 -11.47 -2.60 -22.08
C SER A 168 -10.78 -2.92 -23.41
N GLY A 169 -9.94 -3.95 -23.46
CA GLY A 169 -9.06 -4.22 -24.59
C GLY A 169 -7.91 -3.20 -24.77
N ARG A 170 -7.82 -2.13 -23.93
CA ARG A 170 -6.78 -1.09 -24.04
C ARG A 170 -5.65 -1.31 -23.03
N VAL A 171 -4.41 -1.42 -23.52
CA VAL A 171 -3.21 -1.46 -22.71
C VAL A 171 -2.72 -0.04 -22.41
N SER A 172 -2.73 0.38 -21.15
CA SER A 172 -2.26 1.69 -20.70
C SER A 172 -1.83 1.62 -19.23
N THR A 173 -1.09 2.62 -18.76
CA THR A 173 -0.74 2.81 -17.35
C THR A 173 -1.11 4.24 -16.91
N SER A 174 -0.67 4.66 -15.71
CA SER A 174 -0.83 6.04 -15.24
C SER A 174 0.52 6.65 -14.86
N VAL A 175 0.58 7.97 -14.70
CA VAL A 175 1.80 8.65 -14.20
C VAL A 175 2.13 8.15 -12.79
N SER A 176 1.14 7.94 -11.93
CA SER A 176 1.35 7.29 -10.63
C SER A 176 1.91 5.87 -10.80
N GLY A 177 1.38 5.10 -11.76
CA GLY A 177 1.89 3.77 -12.13
C GLY A 177 3.33 3.81 -12.64
N LEU A 178 3.70 4.77 -13.49
CA LEU A 178 5.10 4.94 -13.90
C LEU A 178 6.01 5.23 -12.71
N SER A 179 5.56 6.05 -11.76
CA SER A 179 6.38 6.40 -10.59
C SER A 179 6.65 5.19 -9.69
N GLU A 180 5.66 4.32 -9.49
CA GLU A 180 5.85 3.09 -8.70
C GLU A 180 6.66 2.00 -9.43
N GLN A 181 6.80 2.12 -10.75
CA GLN A 181 7.68 1.29 -11.57
C GLN A 181 9.13 1.79 -11.60
N ILE A 182 9.43 2.98 -11.02
CA ILE A 182 10.68 3.74 -11.16
C ILE A 182 10.93 4.16 -12.61
N LEU A 183 9.88 4.54 -13.31
CA LEU A 183 9.90 5.01 -14.69
C LEU A 183 9.44 6.47 -14.84
N TRP A 184 9.39 7.23 -13.73
CA TRP A 184 9.04 8.64 -13.70
C TRP A 184 10.19 9.49 -13.19
N ASP A 185 10.56 10.52 -13.95
CA ASP A 185 11.51 11.56 -13.57
C ASP A 185 10.74 12.71 -12.93
N PHE A 186 10.83 12.83 -11.60
CA PHE A 186 10.09 13.82 -10.82
C PHE A 186 10.60 15.25 -11.04
N LYS A 187 11.85 15.42 -11.43
CA LYS A 187 12.45 16.71 -11.69
C LYS A 187 12.05 17.28 -13.04
N GLU A 188 12.01 16.42 -14.05
CA GLU A 188 11.70 16.76 -15.43
C GLU A 188 10.21 16.55 -15.77
N GLU A 189 9.42 15.98 -14.86
CA GLU A 189 8.00 15.61 -15.02
C GLU A 189 7.74 14.84 -16.33
N LYS A 190 8.56 13.81 -16.57
CA LYS A 190 8.49 12.93 -17.74
C LYS A 190 8.93 11.52 -17.42
N ARG A 191 8.87 10.64 -18.43
CA ARG A 191 9.41 9.29 -18.29
C ARG A 191 10.91 9.34 -17.93
N ALA A 192 11.34 8.47 -17.02
CA ALA A 192 12.72 8.33 -16.55
C ALA A 192 13.59 7.59 -17.59
N ASP A 193 13.95 8.29 -18.68
CA ASP A 193 14.75 7.72 -19.77
C ASP A 193 16.13 7.25 -19.29
N PHE A 194 16.68 7.82 -18.22
CA PHE A 194 17.94 7.39 -17.63
C PHE A 194 17.87 5.96 -17.06
N VAL A 195 16.71 5.54 -16.51
CA VAL A 195 16.48 4.17 -16.02
C VAL A 195 16.30 3.21 -17.19
N THR A 196 15.47 3.58 -18.16
CA THR A 196 15.20 2.72 -19.33
C THR A 196 16.45 2.52 -20.18
N ASN A 197 17.26 3.58 -20.37
CA ASN A 197 18.53 3.50 -21.09
C ASN A 197 19.55 2.62 -20.35
N TYR A 198 19.67 2.75 -19.02
CA TYR A 198 20.57 1.92 -18.24
C TYR A 198 20.22 0.44 -18.35
N TYR A 199 18.94 0.09 -18.17
CA TYR A 199 18.48 -1.28 -18.29
C TYR A 199 18.36 -1.77 -19.75
N GLY A 200 18.42 -0.84 -20.72
CA GLY A 200 18.18 -1.12 -22.13
C GLY A 200 16.77 -1.64 -22.38
N ILE A 201 15.80 -1.00 -21.77
CA ILE A 201 14.35 -1.24 -21.96
C ILE A 201 13.91 -0.43 -23.18
N PRO A 202 13.40 -1.07 -24.27
CA PRO A 202 12.91 -0.34 -25.43
C PRO A 202 11.69 0.52 -25.08
N GLU A 203 11.63 1.71 -25.64
CA GLU A 203 10.48 2.60 -25.46
C GLU A 203 9.17 1.97 -25.93
N SER A 204 9.23 1.18 -27.00
CA SER A 204 8.06 0.53 -27.62
C SER A 204 7.30 -0.41 -26.70
N ILE A 205 7.95 -0.99 -25.68
CA ILE A 205 7.29 -1.91 -24.73
C ILE A 205 6.69 -1.20 -23.51
N ILE A 206 6.93 0.11 -23.34
CA ILE A 206 6.34 0.92 -22.28
C ILE A 206 4.95 1.37 -22.71
N PRO A 207 3.90 1.15 -21.93
CA PRO A 207 2.55 1.60 -22.28
C PRO A 207 2.42 3.12 -22.19
N GLU A 208 1.42 3.67 -22.88
CA GLU A 208 1.03 5.08 -22.70
C GLU A 208 0.55 5.33 -21.26
N ALA A 209 0.94 6.47 -20.71
CA ALA A 209 0.56 6.87 -19.36
C ALA A 209 -0.49 7.98 -19.39
N GLY A 210 -1.57 7.77 -18.67
CA GLY A 210 -2.60 8.76 -18.41
C GLY A 210 -2.68 9.17 -16.95
N VAL A 211 -3.83 9.67 -16.52
CA VAL A 211 -4.09 10.11 -15.15
C VAL A 211 -4.62 8.96 -14.28
N SER A 212 -4.45 9.06 -12.97
CA SER A 212 -5.02 8.07 -12.03
C SER A 212 -6.52 8.30 -11.78
N ILE A 213 -6.97 9.56 -11.75
CA ILE A 213 -8.38 9.96 -11.63
C ILE A 213 -8.80 10.59 -12.96
N GLY A 214 -9.57 9.88 -13.77
CA GLY A 214 -10.00 10.28 -15.10
C GLY A 214 -10.32 9.07 -15.98
N VAL A 215 -11.05 9.28 -17.07
CA VAL A 215 -11.44 8.20 -17.98
C VAL A 215 -10.33 7.92 -18.99
N GLU A 216 -9.57 6.87 -18.75
CA GLU A 216 -8.50 6.42 -19.65
C GLU A 216 -8.91 5.24 -20.54
N ALA A 217 -9.96 4.53 -20.15
CA ALA A 217 -10.53 3.41 -20.90
C ALA A 217 -12.01 3.27 -20.59
N VAL A 218 -12.71 2.53 -21.45
CA VAL A 218 -14.11 2.13 -21.24
C VAL A 218 -14.23 0.63 -21.46
N THR A 219 -15.22 0.00 -20.85
CA THR A 219 -15.50 -1.43 -21.07
C THR A 219 -15.84 -1.70 -22.53
N ASP A 220 -15.44 -2.86 -23.02
CA ASP A 220 -15.71 -3.33 -24.37
C ASP A 220 -16.97 -4.24 -24.45
N GLN A 221 -17.33 -4.65 -25.65
CA GLN A 221 -18.46 -5.55 -25.91
C GLN A 221 -18.26 -6.93 -25.27
N ALA A 222 -17.01 -7.43 -25.23
CA ALA A 222 -16.72 -8.73 -24.62
C ALA A 222 -16.97 -8.71 -23.10
N THR A 223 -16.69 -7.60 -22.44
CA THR A 223 -17.01 -7.37 -21.03
C THR A 223 -18.52 -7.34 -20.78
N GLU A 224 -19.30 -6.70 -21.65
CA GLU A 224 -20.75 -6.70 -21.53
C GLU A 224 -21.32 -8.11 -21.67
N GLU A 225 -20.86 -8.88 -22.67
CA GLU A 225 -21.27 -10.27 -22.88
C GLU A 225 -20.89 -11.20 -21.72
N LEU A 226 -19.69 -10.99 -21.14
CA LEU A 226 -19.16 -11.84 -20.07
C LEU A 226 -19.78 -11.54 -18.69
N LEU A 227 -19.99 -10.24 -18.39
CA LEU A 227 -20.30 -9.74 -17.06
C LEU A 227 -21.65 -9.03 -16.95
N GLY A 228 -22.27 -8.60 -18.06
CA GLY A 228 -23.50 -7.80 -18.04
C GLY A 228 -23.29 -6.34 -17.65
N ILE A 229 -22.05 -5.87 -17.59
CA ILE A 229 -21.72 -4.45 -17.43
C ILE A 229 -21.78 -3.81 -18.82
N PRO A 230 -22.52 -2.71 -19.03
CA PRO A 230 -22.68 -2.11 -20.35
C PRO A 230 -21.34 -1.75 -21.00
N ALA A 231 -21.19 -2.05 -22.29
CA ALA A 231 -20.07 -1.55 -23.08
C ALA A 231 -20.07 -0.01 -23.06
N GLY A 232 -18.86 0.58 -22.99
CA GLY A 232 -18.73 2.03 -22.84
C GLY A 232 -18.78 2.53 -21.40
N THR A 233 -18.90 1.64 -20.39
CA THR A 233 -18.78 2.03 -18.99
C THR A 233 -17.36 2.54 -18.69
N PRO A 234 -17.18 3.78 -18.19
CA PRO A 234 -15.86 4.35 -17.96
C PRO A 234 -15.13 3.64 -16.83
N ILE A 235 -13.82 3.38 -17.04
CA ILE A 235 -12.85 3.04 -16.02
C ILE A 235 -12.20 4.37 -15.58
N GLY A 236 -12.75 4.97 -14.52
CA GLY A 236 -12.45 6.34 -14.10
C GLY A 236 -11.35 6.45 -13.06
N TYR A 237 -10.82 5.33 -12.56
CA TYR A 237 -9.79 5.34 -11.52
C TYR A 237 -8.91 4.10 -11.59
N ARG A 238 -7.59 4.34 -11.40
CA ARG A 238 -6.62 3.26 -11.30
C ARG A 238 -5.42 3.69 -10.46
N ALA A 239 -5.13 2.96 -9.36
CA ALA A 239 -4.04 3.28 -8.46
C ALA A 239 -3.55 2.05 -7.68
N GLY A 240 -2.29 2.05 -7.27
CA GLY A 240 -1.75 1.11 -6.30
C GLY A 240 -2.50 1.15 -4.97
N ASP A 241 -2.44 0.07 -4.20
CA ASP A 241 -3.20 -0.12 -2.97
C ASP A 241 -2.90 0.95 -1.89
N GLN A 242 -1.65 1.41 -1.78
CA GLN A 242 -1.28 2.38 -0.76
C GLN A 242 -1.75 3.81 -1.08
N PRO A 243 -1.51 4.37 -2.28
CA PRO A 243 -2.12 5.65 -2.65
C PRO A 243 -3.65 5.58 -2.69
N ASN A 244 -4.24 4.44 -3.05
CA ASN A 244 -5.69 4.24 -2.96
C ASN A 244 -6.19 4.19 -1.51
N ASN A 245 -5.45 3.58 -0.56
CA ASN A 245 -5.81 3.62 0.85
C ASN A 245 -5.87 5.07 1.35
N ALA A 246 -4.88 5.90 0.99
CA ALA A 246 -4.89 7.32 1.30
C ALA A 246 -6.12 8.02 0.68
N PHE A 247 -6.37 7.78 -0.61
CA PHE A 247 -7.55 8.29 -1.30
C PHE A 247 -8.85 7.85 -0.61
N SER A 248 -9.01 6.58 -0.26
CA SER A 248 -10.22 6.04 0.37
C SER A 248 -10.54 6.71 1.71
N LEU A 249 -9.52 7.20 2.41
CA LEU A 249 -9.58 7.96 3.66
C LEU A 249 -9.66 9.48 3.43
N ASN A 250 -9.85 9.91 2.19
CA ASN A 250 -9.87 11.32 1.81
C ASN A 250 -8.57 12.06 2.19
N VAL A 251 -7.41 11.39 2.06
CA VAL A 251 -6.08 11.95 2.26
C VAL A 251 -5.52 12.31 0.89
N MET A 252 -5.60 13.58 0.51
CA MET A 252 -5.28 14.09 -0.83
C MET A 252 -4.47 15.39 -0.82
N GLU A 253 -4.44 16.09 0.32
CA GLU A 253 -3.77 17.38 0.44
C GLU A 253 -2.43 17.26 1.17
N ALA A 254 -1.51 18.18 0.86
CA ALA A 254 -0.21 18.23 1.52
C ALA A 254 -0.36 18.38 3.04
N GLY A 255 0.35 17.54 3.79
CA GLY A 255 0.27 17.45 5.25
C GLY A 255 -0.70 16.39 5.78
N GLU A 256 -1.62 15.87 4.95
CA GLU A 256 -2.53 14.79 5.35
C GLU A 256 -1.80 13.43 5.37
N ILE A 257 -2.19 12.55 6.31
CA ILE A 257 -1.61 11.22 6.50
C ILE A 257 -2.70 10.16 6.61
N ALA A 258 -2.48 9.05 5.91
CA ALA A 258 -3.20 7.79 6.08
C ALA A 258 -2.31 6.75 6.75
N ALA A 259 -2.88 5.88 7.59
CA ALA A 259 -2.16 4.75 8.17
C ALA A 259 -2.97 3.46 8.10
N THR A 260 -2.26 2.34 8.00
CA THR A 260 -2.82 0.99 8.13
C THR A 260 -1.97 0.16 9.09
N GLY A 261 -2.58 -0.77 9.80
CA GLY A 261 -1.90 -1.67 10.73
C GLY A 261 -2.33 -3.12 10.52
N GLY A 262 -2.15 -3.63 9.29
CA GLY A 262 -2.40 -5.03 8.92
C GLY A 262 -1.26 -5.94 9.35
N THR A 263 -0.97 -7.00 8.58
CA THR A 263 0.21 -7.88 8.78
C THR A 263 1.48 -7.05 8.85
N SER A 264 1.67 -6.14 7.90
CA SER A 264 2.62 -5.03 7.96
C SER A 264 1.88 -3.72 8.24
N GLY A 265 2.61 -2.72 8.73
CA GLY A 265 2.12 -1.37 8.96
C GLY A 265 2.57 -0.43 7.87
N VAL A 266 1.69 0.47 7.47
CA VAL A 266 2.00 1.48 6.47
C VAL A 266 1.57 2.85 6.98
N VAL A 267 2.42 3.85 6.73
CA VAL A 267 2.06 5.26 6.83
C VAL A 267 2.28 5.89 5.46
N TYR A 268 1.27 6.58 4.97
CA TYR A 268 1.29 7.27 3.69
C TYR A 268 0.95 8.74 3.88
N GLY A 269 1.92 9.62 3.66
CA GLY A 269 1.74 11.07 3.82
C GLY A 269 1.82 11.80 2.49
N VAL A 270 0.97 12.80 2.29
CA VAL A 270 0.95 13.61 1.06
C VAL A 270 1.77 14.89 1.25
N VAL A 271 2.59 15.22 0.26
CA VAL A 271 3.37 16.46 0.18
C VAL A 271 3.18 17.12 -1.19
N ASP A 272 3.44 18.42 -1.27
CA ASP A 272 3.41 19.20 -2.52
C ASP A 272 4.78 19.44 -3.16
N THR A 273 5.84 19.15 -2.43
CA THR A 273 7.22 19.29 -2.89
C THR A 273 7.89 17.92 -2.83
N PRO A 274 8.42 17.40 -3.96
CA PRO A 274 9.04 16.10 -3.98
C PRO A 274 10.37 16.12 -3.22
N LYS A 275 10.56 15.14 -2.33
CA LYS A 275 11.80 14.95 -1.57
C LYS A 275 12.13 13.47 -1.46
N ALA A 276 13.41 13.14 -1.59
CA ALA A 276 13.93 11.80 -1.34
C ALA A 276 14.52 11.72 0.07
N ASP A 277 14.37 10.55 0.70
CA ASP A 277 15.18 10.22 1.88
C ASP A 277 16.60 9.80 1.42
N PRO A 278 17.67 10.44 1.92
CA PRO A 278 19.04 10.13 1.49
C PRO A 278 19.45 8.68 1.70
N LEU A 279 18.83 7.99 2.65
CA LEU A 279 19.09 6.58 2.96
C LEU A 279 18.04 5.63 2.37
N SER A 280 17.06 6.15 1.62
CA SER A 280 15.97 5.37 1.00
C SER A 280 15.15 4.54 1.99
N ARG A 281 14.96 5.03 3.21
CA ARG A 281 14.18 4.39 4.28
C ARG A 281 12.66 4.52 4.09
N VAL A 282 12.24 5.47 3.26
CA VAL A 282 10.87 5.66 2.78
C VAL A 282 10.88 5.80 1.26
N ASN A 283 9.72 5.61 0.62
CA ASN A 283 9.59 5.79 -0.82
C ASN A 283 8.72 7.01 -1.12
N THR A 284 8.97 7.66 -2.25
CA THR A 284 8.15 8.76 -2.75
C THR A 284 7.58 8.41 -4.12
N PHE A 285 6.27 8.56 -4.28
CA PHE A 285 5.55 8.29 -5.54
C PHE A 285 4.65 9.45 -5.92
N VAL A 286 4.27 9.51 -7.19
CA VAL A 286 3.23 10.44 -7.65
C VAL A 286 1.89 10.03 -7.03
N HIS A 287 1.23 10.96 -6.33
CA HIS A 287 -0.07 10.69 -5.71
C HIS A 287 -1.21 10.73 -6.73
N VAL A 288 -2.33 10.09 -6.42
CA VAL A 288 -3.45 9.87 -7.36
C VAL A 288 -4.06 11.14 -7.94
N ASN A 289 -4.07 12.25 -7.19
CA ASN A 289 -4.61 13.54 -7.60
C ASN A 289 -3.52 14.54 -8.06
N HIS A 290 -2.33 14.05 -8.35
CA HIS A 290 -1.26 14.88 -8.88
C HIS A 290 -1.63 15.46 -10.25
N THR A 291 -1.34 16.74 -10.42
CA THR A 291 -1.32 17.42 -11.72
C THR A 291 -0.14 18.38 -11.76
N PRO A 292 0.38 18.78 -12.93
CA PRO A 292 1.43 19.79 -13.02
C PRO A 292 1.05 21.13 -12.35
N ALA A 293 -0.24 21.49 -12.39
CA ALA A 293 -0.74 22.71 -11.74
C ALA A 293 -0.89 22.58 -10.22
N THR A 294 -1.09 21.36 -9.73
CA THR A 294 -1.28 21.06 -8.31
C THR A 294 -0.50 19.80 -7.96
N PRO A 295 0.83 19.92 -7.78
CA PRO A 295 1.68 18.78 -7.50
C PRO A 295 1.30 18.09 -6.19
N ARG A 296 1.21 16.75 -6.22
CA ARG A 296 0.97 15.91 -5.04
C ARG A 296 1.80 14.66 -5.13
N TYR A 297 2.55 14.40 -4.09
CA TYR A 297 3.44 13.24 -3.97
C TYR A 297 3.12 12.51 -2.68
N GLY A 298 3.21 11.19 -2.70
CA GLY A 298 2.99 10.35 -1.53
C GLY A 298 4.29 9.80 -0.99
N ILE A 299 4.59 10.06 0.27
CA ILE A 299 5.70 9.46 0.99
C ILE A 299 5.18 8.21 1.69
N LEU A 300 5.73 7.06 1.33
CA LEU A 300 5.34 5.74 1.81
C LEU A 300 6.37 5.19 2.78
N LEU A 301 5.95 4.93 4.01
CA LEU A 301 6.66 4.15 5.01
C LEU A 301 6.02 2.77 5.10
N CYS A 302 6.82 1.71 5.06
CA CYS A 302 6.39 0.35 5.34
C CYS A 302 7.19 -0.24 6.50
N ILE A 303 6.52 -0.92 7.43
CA ILE A 303 7.09 -1.61 8.58
C ILE A 303 6.56 -3.05 8.56
N ASN A 304 7.44 -4.02 8.32
CA ASN A 304 7.03 -5.41 8.14
C ASN A 304 6.62 -6.09 9.47
N GLY A 305 7.23 -5.67 10.57
CA GLY A 305 7.04 -6.27 11.88
C GLY A 305 5.91 -5.67 12.73
N THR A 306 4.68 -5.57 12.20
CA THR A 306 3.56 -4.94 12.92
C THR A 306 2.50 -5.95 13.38
N GLY A 307 1.39 -6.07 12.72
CA GLY A 307 0.31 -6.97 13.13
C GLY A 307 0.71 -8.44 13.14
N ILE A 308 1.71 -8.83 12.33
CA ILE A 308 2.30 -10.17 12.40
C ILE A 308 2.90 -10.46 13.78
N LEU A 309 3.55 -9.47 14.41
CA LEU A 309 4.09 -9.62 15.77
C LEU A 309 2.95 -9.77 16.78
N ASN A 310 1.91 -8.94 16.70
CA ASN A 310 0.75 -9.07 17.59
C ASN A 310 0.06 -10.43 17.44
N SER A 311 -0.07 -10.92 16.21
CA SER A 311 -0.57 -12.26 15.91
C SER A 311 0.36 -13.37 16.44
N TRP A 312 1.68 -13.17 16.36
CA TRP A 312 2.66 -14.11 16.92
C TRP A 312 2.55 -14.18 18.45
N MET A 313 2.40 -13.05 19.14
CA MET A 313 2.16 -12.99 20.58
C MET A 313 0.91 -13.77 20.98
N ARG A 314 -0.18 -13.61 20.21
CA ARG A 314 -1.42 -14.37 20.44
C ARG A 314 -1.21 -15.87 20.30
N ARG A 315 -0.50 -16.31 19.28
CA ARG A 315 -0.28 -17.74 19.01
C ARG A 315 0.70 -18.39 19.99
N ASN A 316 1.79 -17.70 20.33
CA ASN A 316 2.94 -18.32 20.97
C ASN A 316 3.14 -17.89 22.44
N VAL A 317 2.76 -16.68 22.83
CA VAL A 317 2.89 -16.21 24.21
C VAL A 317 1.64 -16.54 25.03
N VAL A 318 0.46 -16.18 24.52
CA VAL A 318 -0.81 -16.52 25.19
C VAL A 318 -1.47 -17.80 24.65
N GLN A 319 -0.82 -18.53 23.74
CA GLN A 319 -1.23 -19.83 23.23
C GLN A 319 -2.69 -19.89 22.77
N GLN A 320 -3.18 -18.80 22.16
CA GLN A 320 -4.57 -18.63 21.71
C GLN A 320 -5.64 -18.75 22.82
N THR A 321 -5.25 -18.67 24.09
CA THR A 321 -6.19 -18.69 25.23
C THR A 321 -6.97 -17.38 25.36
N LEU A 322 -6.47 -16.29 24.74
CA LEU A 322 -7.11 -14.98 24.72
C LEU A 322 -7.41 -14.57 23.27
N ASP A 323 -8.52 -13.89 23.07
CA ASP A 323 -8.76 -13.13 21.84
C ASP A 323 -8.04 -11.76 21.87
N TYR A 324 -8.13 -10.98 20.81
CA TYR A 324 -7.45 -9.68 20.74
C TYR A 324 -8.04 -8.64 21.72
N VAL A 325 -9.33 -8.73 22.05
CA VAL A 325 -9.96 -7.83 23.01
C VAL A 325 -9.45 -8.12 24.42
N GLU A 326 -9.39 -9.41 24.78
CA GLU A 326 -8.85 -9.88 26.07
C GLU A 326 -7.36 -9.58 26.20
N MET A 327 -6.58 -9.72 25.11
CA MET A 327 -5.16 -9.34 25.08
C MET A 327 -4.98 -7.85 25.34
N ASN A 328 -5.81 -6.99 24.74
CA ASN A 328 -5.78 -5.55 24.96
C ASN A 328 -6.10 -5.22 26.43
N ALA A 329 -7.16 -5.79 26.98
CA ALA A 329 -7.54 -5.58 28.37
C ALA A 329 -6.47 -6.06 29.37
N LEU A 330 -5.76 -7.16 29.05
CA LEU A 330 -4.63 -7.61 29.84
C LEU A 330 -3.43 -6.66 29.73
N ALA A 331 -3.11 -6.17 28.52
CA ALA A 331 -2.02 -5.23 28.29
C ALA A 331 -2.22 -3.90 29.03
N GLU A 332 -3.46 -3.41 29.13
CA GLU A 332 -3.81 -2.18 29.85
C GLU A 332 -3.56 -2.25 31.37
N GLN A 333 -3.39 -3.46 31.94
CA GLN A 333 -3.01 -3.62 33.36
C GLN A 333 -1.56 -3.24 33.67
N ALA A 334 -0.69 -3.21 32.65
CA ALA A 334 0.65 -2.71 32.79
C ALA A 334 0.71 -1.17 32.59
N PRO A 335 1.61 -0.45 33.24
CA PRO A 335 1.70 1.01 33.07
C PRO A 335 2.28 1.41 31.70
N ALA A 336 2.05 2.65 31.30
CA ALA A 336 2.66 3.23 30.11
C ALA A 336 4.18 3.16 30.16
N GLY A 337 4.81 2.71 29.07
CA GLY A 337 6.23 2.42 28.98
C GLY A 337 6.63 1.07 29.57
N SER A 338 5.63 0.23 29.93
CA SER A 338 5.80 -1.18 30.33
C SER A 338 6.90 -1.41 31.37
N ASP A 339 7.06 -0.49 32.33
CA ASP A 339 8.12 -0.49 33.36
C ASP A 339 9.55 -0.64 32.79
N GLY A 340 9.78 -0.18 31.57
CA GLY A 340 11.08 -0.23 30.90
C GLY A 340 11.32 -1.48 30.06
N LEU A 341 10.33 -2.37 29.93
CA LEU A 341 10.40 -3.49 29.00
C LEU A 341 10.23 -2.97 27.57
N ILE A 342 11.15 -3.33 26.68
CA ILE A 342 11.18 -2.89 25.29
C ILE A 342 10.93 -4.08 24.36
N VAL A 343 10.12 -3.89 23.32
CA VAL A 343 9.95 -4.85 22.23
C VAL A 343 10.35 -4.18 20.91
N LEU A 344 11.30 -4.77 20.20
CA LEU A 344 11.66 -4.41 18.83
C LEU A 344 10.86 -5.29 17.87
N PRO A 345 10.01 -4.74 16.97
CA PRO A 345 9.03 -5.54 16.23
C PRO A 345 9.58 -6.19 14.95
N PHE A 346 10.83 -6.03 14.59
CA PHE A 346 11.42 -6.23 13.27
C PHE A 346 11.69 -7.70 12.89
N GLY A 347 10.79 -8.61 13.23
CA GLY A 347 10.95 -10.06 13.05
C GLY A 347 10.43 -10.62 11.72
N ASN A 348 10.11 -9.78 10.74
CA ASN A 348 9.52 -10.22 9.47
C ASN A 348 10.39 -9.83 8.25
N GLY A 349 11.66 -10.23 8.29
CA GLY A 349 12.61 -9.97 7.21
C GLY A 349 13.31 -8.61 7.31
N ALA A 350 13.78 -8.12 6.16
CA ALA A 350 14.48 -6.85 6.08
C ALA A 350 13.50 -5.68 6.23
N GLU A 351 13.90 -4.67 6.99
CA GLU A 351 13.12 -3.46 7.24
C GLU A 351 13.71 -2.27 6.49
N ARG A 352 12.93 -1.69 5.58
CA ARG A 352 13.37 -0.51 4.84
C ARG A 352 13.66 0.67 5.76
N VAL A 353 12.83 0.87 6.78
CA VAL A 353 13.02 1.91 7.80
C VAL A 353 14.35 1.79 8.55
N LEU A 354 14.95 0.60 8.53
CA LEU A 354 16.27 0.28 9.08
C LEU A 354 17.33 0.06 7.98
N GLU A 355 17.24 0.79 6.86
CA GLU A 355 18.18 0.71 5.74
C GLU A 355 18.28 -0.71 5.12
N ASN A 356 17.15 -1.41 5.05
CA ASN A 356 17.01 -2.79 4.58
C ASN A 356 17.76 -3.84 5.43
N ARG A 357 18.04 -3.56 6.69
CA ARG A 357 18.65 -4.52 7.61
C ARG A 357 17.64 -5.52 8.14
N THR A 358 18.12 -6.73 8.41
CA THR A 358 17.38 -7.79 9.10
C THR A 358 17.91 -7.89 10.52
N THR A 359 17.21 -7.29 11.49
CA THR A 359 17.63 -7.27 12.90
C THR A 359 16.96 -8.33 13.75
N GLY A 360 15.78 -8.81 13.32
CA GLY A 360 14.94 -9.71 14.11
C GLY A 360 14.04 -8.97 15.10
N ALA A 361 13.07 -9.69 15.67
CA ALA A 361 12.27 -9.20 16.80
C ALA A 361 12.96 -9.54 18.11
N GLU A 362 12.94 -8.62 19.06
CA GLU A 362 13.60 -8.80 20.34
C GLU A 362 12.75 -8.28 21.50
N ILE A 363 12.88 -8.92 22.66
CA ILE A 363 12.36 -8.44 23.93
C ILE A 363 13.58 -8.07 24.79
N VAL A 364 13.72 -6.79 25.16
CA VAL A 364 14.89 -6.24 25.82
C VAL A 364 14.53 -5.73 27.21
N GLY A 365 15.38 -6.03 28.18
CA GLY A 365 15.25 -5.49 29.55
C GLY A 365 14.23 -6.23 30.43
N ILE A 366 13.98 -7.53 30.20
CA ILE A 366 13.10 -8.32 31.08
C ILE A 366 13.68 -8.35 32.50
N ASP A 367 12.84 -7.94 33.47
CA ASP A 367 13.05 -8.17 34.90
C ASP A 367 12.10 -9.28 35.36
N LEU A 368 12.67 -10.42 35.73
CA LEU A 368 11.91 -11.64 36.06
C LEU A 368 11.06 -11.49 37.33
N ASN A 369 11.29 -10.49 38.16
CA ASN A 369 10.53 -10.24 39.38
C ASN A 369 9.40 -9.21 39.20
N ARG A 370 9.42 -8.43 38.09
CA ARG A 370 8.48 -7.33 37.87
C ARG A 370 7.58 -7.54 36.66
N HIS A 371 8.15 -8.03 35.57
CA HIS A 371 7.44 -8.10 34.31
C HIS A 371 6.56 -9.35 34.21
N THR A 372 5.34 -9.13 33.79
CA THR A 372 4.31 -10.17 33.59
C THR A 372 3.91 -10.24 32.12
N THR A 373 3.03 -11.17 31.76
CA THR A 373 2.43 -11.24 30.42
C THR A 373 1.77 -9.92 30.02
N ALA A 374 1.15 -9.19 30.95
CA ALA A 374 0.57 -7.87 30.69
C ALA A 374 1.63 -6.87 30.16
N HIS A 375 2.79 -6.84 30.78
CA HIS A 375 3.91 -5.97 30.33
C HIS A 375 4.41 -6.37 28.95
N ILE A 376 4.53 -7.69 28.67
CA ILE A 376 4.97 -8.18 27.34
C ILE A 376 3.97 -7.76 26.25
N LEU A 377 2.68 -7.92 26.49
CA LEU A 377 1.63 -7.56 25.54
C LEU A 377 1.57 -6.04 25.33
N ARG A 378 1.71 -5.24 26.41
CA ARG A 378 1.75 -3.78 26.30
C ARG A 378 3.00 -3.34 25.56
N ALA A 379 4.19 -3.79 25.96
CA ALA A 379 5.46 -3.47 25.31
C ALA A 379 5.45 -3.86 23.81
N THR A 380 4.75 -4.92 23.43
CA THR A 380 4.57 -5.31 22.03
C THR A 380 3.83 -4.24 21.24
N GLN A 381 2.67 -3.78 21.74
CA GLN A 381 1.90 -2.75 21.04
C GLN A 381 2.59 -1.38 21.08
N GLU A 382 3.23 -1.03 22.19
CA GLU A 382 4.06 0.16 22.30
C GLU A 382 5.24 0.11 21.32
N GLY A 383 5.96 -1.02 21.21
CA GLY A 383 7.06 -1.21 20.28
C GLY A 383 6.65 -1.07 18.81
N ILE A 384 5.44 -1.57 18.46
CA ILE A 384 4.85 -1.34 17.14
C ILE A 384 4.54 0.15 16.95
N ALA A 385 3.91 0.82 17.92
CA ALA A 385 3.62 2.26 17.85
C ALA A 385 4.90 3.11 17.77
N TYR A 386 5.96 2.71 18.48
CA TYR A 386 7.28 3.36 18.41
C TYR A 386 7.90 3.25 17.01
N SER A 387 7.74 2.11 16.33
CA SER A 387 8.21 1.96 14.96
C SER A 387 7.48 2.86 13.97
N PHE A 388 6.16 3.06 14.13
CA PHE A 388 5.40 4.06 13.40
C PHE A 388 5.88 5.48 13.68
N ARG A 389 6.08 5.83 14.97
CA ARG A 389 6.61 7.15 15.35
C ARG A 389 8.00 7.39 14.76
N TYR A 390 8.89 6.39 14.80
CA TYR A 390 10.23 6.48 14.21
C TYR A 390 10.15 6.79 12.70
N GLY A 391 9.30 6.11 11.98
CA GLY A 391 9.09 6.39 10.55
C GLY A 391 8.41 7.74 10.29
N ILE A 392 7.46 8.16 11.12
CA ILE A 392 6.83 9.49 11.03
C ILE A 392 7.85 10.60 11.30
N ASP A 393 8.81 10.38 12.20
CA ASP A 393 9.89 11.34 12.45
C ASP A 393 10.76 11.52 11.19
N LEU A 394 11.08 10.43 10.45
CA LEU A 394 11.74 10.53 9.14
C LEU A 394 10.91 11.31 8.12
N MET A 395 9.59 11.06 8.10
CA MET A 395 8.69 11.79 7.18
C MET A 395 8.60 13.29 7.56
N ARG A 396 8.73 13.64 8.84
CA ARG A 396 8.83 15.04 9.30
C ARG A 396 10.09 15.74 8.76
N GLU A 397 11.23 15.04 8.68
CA GLU A 397 12.44 15.56 8.05
C GLU A 397 12.22 15.87 6.56
N LEU A 398 11.31 15.15 5.92
CA LEU A 398 10.89 15.37 4.54
C LEU A 398 9.76 16.43 4.38
N GLY A 399 9.36 17.08 5.48
CA GLY A 399 8.41 18.21 5.46
C GLY A 399 6.98 17.87 5.86
N LEU A 400 6.65 16.62 6.18
CA LEU A 400 5.35 16.26 6.73
C LEU A 400 5.18 16.76 8.17
N LYS A 401 4.03 17.36 8.46
CA LYS A 401 3.65 17.81 9.82
C LYS A 401 2.26 17.26 10.12
N PRO A 402 2.17 16.03 10.62
CA PRO A 402 0.87 15.40 10.85
C PRO A 402 0.19 16.02 12.06
N ASP A 403 -0.94 16.69 11.85
CA ASP A 403 -1.89 17.08 12.90
C ASP A 403 -2.97 16.01 13.07
N VAL A 404 -3.25 15.27 11.99
CA VAL A 404 -4.26 14.21 11.92
C VAL A 404 -3.71 12.99 11.19
N ILE A 405 -3.94 11.81 11.74
CA ILE A 405 -3.71 10.52 11.10
C ILE A 405 -5.08 9.88 10.84
N ARG A 406 -5.40 9.60 9.57
CA ARG A 406 -6.63 8.90 9.20
C ARG A 406 -6.35 7.43 9.00
N ALA A 407 -7.21 6.57 9.52
CA ALA A 407 -7.10 5.12 9.40
C ALA A 407 -8.46 4.44 9.23
N GLY A 408 -8.48 3.29 8.61
CA GLY A 408 -9.63 2.39 8.65
C GLY A 408 -9.80 1.81 10.06
N LYS A 409 -11.05 1.67 10.53
CA LYS A 409 -11.34 1.00 11.81
C LYS A 409 -11.21 -0.52 11.64
N ALA A 410 -9.97 -0.99 11.51
CA ALA A 410 -9.62 -2.38 11.23
C ALA A 410 -8.25 -2.74 11.82
N ASN A 411 -7.98 -4.04 11.96
CA ASN A 411 -6.68 -4.59 12.35
C ASN A 411 -6.15 -3.96 13.67
N LEU A 412 -4.90 -3.52 13.71
CA LEU A 412 -4.29 -2.91 14.90
C LEU A 412 -5.00 -1.63 15.36
N PHE A 413 -5.64 -0.88 14.44
CA PHE A 413 -6.44 0.28 14.82
C PHE A 413 -7.75 -0.09 15.56
N LEU A 414 -8.08 -1.37 15.70
CA LEU A 414 -9.11 -1.85 16.65
C LEU A 414 -8.63 -1.82 18.09
N SER A 415 -7.30 -1.85 18.34
CA SER A 415 -6.75 -1.77 19.70
C SER A 415 -6.78 -0.34 20.24
N PRO A 416 -7.52 -0.07 21.34
CA PRO A 416 -7.50 1.23 22.01
C PRO A 416 -6.09 1.60 22.47
N LEU A 417 -5.34 0.65 23.02
CA LEU A 417 -3.98 0.84 23.50
C LEU A 417 -3.03 1.29 22.37
N PHE A 418 -3.04 0.58 21.22
CA PHE A 418 -2.17 0.94 20.08
C PHE A 418 -2.44 2.35 19.57
N ARG A 419 -3.71 2.66 19.28
CA ARG A 419 -4.08 3.97 18.72
C ARG A 419 -3.87 5.12 19.71
N GLN A 420 -4.12 4.90 21.01
CA GLN A 420 -3.86 5.90 22.03
C GLN A 420 -2.35 6.18 22.17
N THR A 421 -1.53 5.12 22.22
CA THR A 421 -0.07 5.23 22.26
C THR A 421 0.45 5.99 21.04
N LEU A 422 -0.01 5.63 19.82
CA LEU A 422 0.42 6.29 18.58
C LEU A 422 0.00 7.77 18.55
N SER A 423 -1.24 8.09 18.92
CA SER A 423 -1.74 9.46 19.01
C SER A 423 -0.90 10.29 19.99
N THR A 424 -0.68 9.78 21.20
CA THR A 424 0.09 10.46 22.25
C THR A 424 1.54 10.74 21.82
N LEU A 425 2.20 9.75 21.23
CA LEU A 425 3.59 9.85 20.77
C LEU A 425 3.77 10.82 19.59
N THR A 426 2.85 10.80 18.66
CA THR A 426 2.94 11.66 17.46
C THR A 426 2.46 13.09 17.72
N GLY A 427 1.62 13.27 18.74
CA GLY A 427 0.89 14.51 18.99
C GLY A 427 -0.25 14.73 18.01
N ALA A 428 -0.53 13.80 17.12
CA ALA A 428 -1.59 13.86 16.13
C ALA A 428 -2.84 13.14 16.63
N ARG A 429 -4.03 13.73 16.42
CA ARG A 429 -5.26 12.98 16.62
C ARG A 429 -5.42 11.90 15.56
N ILE A 430 -6.06 10.78 15.93
CA ILE A 430 -6.36 9.69 15.01
C ILE A 430 -7.85 9.68 14.72
N GLU A 431 -8.21 9.76 13.44
CA GLU A 431 -9.59 9.66 12.95
C GLU A 431 -9.81 8.29 12.29
N LEU A 432 -10.82 7.53 12.76
CA LEU A 432 -11.13 6.20 12.26
C LEU A 432 -12.37 6.21 11.36
N PHE A 433 -12.25 5.57 10.20
CA PHE A 433 -13.29 5.54 9.18
C PHE A 433 -13.73 4.11 8.84
N ASN A 434 -14.97 3.97 8.34
CA ASN A 434 -15.46 2.73 7.75
C ASN A 434 -15.32 2.79 6.22
N THR A 435 -14.14 2.43 5.75
CA THR A 435 -13.83 2.33 4.31
C THR A 435 -12.75 1.27 4.08
N ASP A 436 -12.64 0.83 2.84
CA ASP A 436 -11.60 -0.11 2.39
C ASP A 436 -11.15 0.19 0.96
N GLY A 437 -10.20 -0.61 0.45
CA GLY A 437 -9.59 -0.40 -0.87
C GLY A 437 -10.61 -0.44 -2.00
N SER A 438 -11.54 -1.39 -2.00
CA SER A 438 -12.54 -1.53 -3.07
C SER A 438 -13.57 -0.40 -3.06
N LEU A 439 -13.99 0.07 -1.88
CA LEU A 439 -14.87 1.25 -1.77
C LEU A 439 -14.17 2.53 -2.19
N GLY A 440 -12.90 2.68 -1.83
CA GLY A 440 -12.06 3.78 -2.32
C GLY A 440 -11.98 3.77 -3.85
N ALA A 441 -11.68 2.64 -4.44
CA ALA A 441 -11.63 2.47 -5.89
C ALA A 441 -12.99 2.80 -6.56
N ALA A 442 -14.12 2.30 -6.02
CA ALA A 442 -15.45 2.62 -6.54
C ALA A 442 -15.72 4.13 -6.53
N ARG A 443 -15.39 4.80 -5.42
CA ARG A 443 -15.54 6.25 -5.27
C ARG A 443 -14.66 7.01 -6.26
N GLY A 444 -13.40 6.56 -6.43
CA GLY A 444 -12.46 7.09 -7.42
C GLY A 444 -12.95 6.92 -8.85
N GLY A 445 -13.52 5.74 -9.17
CA GLY A 445 -14.14 5.45 -10.48
C GLY A 445 -15.27 6.42 -10.81
N ALA A 446 -16.18 6.66 -9.86
CA ALA A 446 -17.29 7.61 -10.02
C ALA A 446 -16.78 9.06 -10.14
N LEU A 447 -15.77 9.45 -9.36
CA LEU A 447 -15.17 10.79 -9.44
C LEU A 447 -14.49 11.02 -10.79
N GLY A 448 -13.65 10.07 -11.23
CA GLY A 448 -12.95 10.17 -12.51
C GLY A 448 -13.86 10.11 -13.72
N ALA A 449 -15.03 9.46 -13.60
CA ALA A 449 -16.07 9.44 -14.63
C ALA A 449 -16.96 10.71 -14.61
N GLY A 450 -16.70 11.67 -13.72
CA GLY A 450 -17.50 12.91 -13.61
C GLY A 450 -18.90 12.71 -13.04
N LEU A 451 -19.14 11.61 -12.30
CA LEU A 451 -20.41 11.32 -11.66
C LEU A 451 -20.54 11.99 -10.28
N TYR A 452 -19.43 12.44 -9.73
CA TYR A 452 -19.34 13.43 -8.66
C TYR A 452 -18.73 14.71 -9.22
N ALA A 453 -19.27 15.85 -8.85
CA ALA A 453 -18.81 17.16 -9.34
C ALA A 453 -17.43 17.55 -8.78
N ASN A 454 -17.11 17.08 -7.57
CA ASN A 454 -15.87 17.41 -6.86
C ASN A 454 -15.58 16.41 -5.73
N ARG A 455 -14.45 16.62 -5.04
CA ARG A 455 -13.99 15.83 -3.90
C ARG A 455 -15.02 15.81 -2.76
N GLU A 456 -15.60 16.95 -2.41
CA GLU A 456 -16.54 17.09 -1.30
C GLU A 456 -17.78 16.22 -1.52
N GLU A 457 -18.28 16.17 -2.74
CA GLU A 457 -19.39 15.31 -3.10
C GLU A 457 -19.01 13.82 -3.05
N ALA A 458 -17.86 13.46 -3.58
CA ALA A 458 -17.38 12.08 -3.58
C ALA A 458 -17.19 11.51 -2.17
N PHE A 459 -16.84 12.34 -1.20
CA PHE A 459 -16.56 11.91 0.18
C PHE A 459 -17.65 12.30 1.19
N ARG A 460 -18.79 12.83 0.76
CA ARG A 460 -19.88 13.27 1.68
C ARG A 460 -20.44 12.15 2.57
N SER A 461 -20.36 10.90 2.13
CA SER A 461 -20.80 9.72 2.89
C SER A 461 -19.71 9.09 3.75
N LEU A 462 -18.45 9.53 3.60
CA LEU A 462 -17.35 9.05 4.43
C LEU A 462 -17.49 9.61 5.85
N ARG A 463 -17.78 8.75 6.82
CA ARG A 463 -18.04 9.16 8.21
C ARG A 463 -16.86 8.78 9.09
N CYS A 464 -16.40 9.77 9.87
CA CYS A 464 -15.52 9.50 11.00
C CYS A 464 -16.33 8.79 12.09
N LEU A 465 -15.90 7.59 12.45
CA LEU A 465 -16.57 6.74 13.44
C LEU A 465 -16.07 7.01 14.87
N GLU A 466 -14.81 7.42 14.98
CA GLU A 466 -14.16 7.63 16.27
C GLU A 466 -12.97 8.57 16.10
N VAL A 467 -12.74 9.40 17.08
CA VAL A 467 -11.56 10.28 17.18
C VAL A 467 -10.80 9.95 18.45
N VAL A 468 -9.50 9.79 18.34
CA VAL A 468 -8.59 9.53 19.47
C VAL A 468 -7.65 10.72 19.59
N GLU A 469 -7.76 11.45 20.71
CA GLU A 469 -6.88 12.58 21.02
C GLU A 469 -5.66 12.11 21.80
N PRO A 470 -4.51 12.84 21.72
CA PRO A 470 -3.35 12.56 22.54
C PRO A 470 -3.65 12.56 24.02
N ASN A 471 -3.10 11.60 24.78
CA ASN A 471 -3.21 11.55 26.23
C ASN A 471 -1.97 12.18 26.88
N GLU A 472 -2.13 13.40 27.40
CA GLU A 472 -1.02 14.13 28.00
C GLU A 472 -0.48 13.51 29.30
N GLU A 473 -1.32 12.74 30.04
CA GLU A 473 -0.91 12.10 31.28
C GLU A 473 0.11 10.97 31.04
N GLU A 474 0.02 10.26 29.91
CA GLU A 474 0.95 9.18 29.56
C GLU A 474 2.14 9.65 28.71
N ARG A 475 2.13 10.89 28.21
CA ARG A 475 3.11 11.40 27.25
C ARG A 475 4.55 11.27 27.75
N GLU A 476 4.84 11.68 28.98
CA GLU A 476 6.20 11.64 29.53
C GLU A 476 6.74 10.21 29.64
N ALA A 477 5.92 9.28 30.13
CA ALA A 477 6.30 7.88 30.26
C ALA A 477 6.54 7.22 28.89
N LEU A 478 5.66 7.46 27.94
CA LEU A 478 5.77 6.92 26.57
C LEU A 478 6.96 7.53 25.83
N GLU A 479 7.20 8.83 25.94
CA GLU A 479 8.36 9.49 25.28
C GLU A 479 9.68 8.96 25.86
N LYS A 480 9.78 8.80 27.17
CA LYS A 480 10.97 8.20 27.82
C LYS A 480 11.23 6.78 27.31
N SER A 481 10.16 5.97 27.20
CA SER A 481 10.27 4.60 26.69
C SER A 481 10.62 4.58 25.20
N TYR A 482 10.03 5.49 24.39
CA TYR A 482 10.38 5.65 22.98
C TYR A 482 11.86 6.00 22.78
N GLN A 483 12.42 6.91 23.58
CA GLN A 483 13.85 7.26 23.48
C GLN A 483 14.75 6.07 23.83
N ALA A 484 14.38 5.27 24.83
CA ALA A 484 15.10 4.04 25.16
C ALA A 484 14.99 3.02 24.01
N TRP A 485 13.79 2.82 23.44
CA TRP A 485 13.55 1.97 22.28
C TRP A 485 14.36 2.42 21.06
N LYS A 486 14.38 3.71 20.76
CA LYS A 486 15.14 4.30 19.64
C LYS A 486 16.64 4.02 19.78
N LYS A 487 17.18 4.16 20.99
CA LYS A 487 18.58 3.83 21.27
C LYS A 487 18.91 2.35 20.99
N GLU A 488 18.01 1.43 21.37
CA GLU A 488 18.16 0.00 21.06
C GLU A 488 18.16 -0.26 19.53
N VAL A 489 17.29 0.39 18.79
CA VAL A 489 17.25 0.31 17.32
C VAL A 489 18.55 0.84 16.71
N GLU A 490 18.99 2.04 17.11
CA GLU A 490 20.21 2.66 16.57
C GLU A 490 21.48 1.83 16.84
N MET A 491 21.55 1.13 17.95
CA MET A 491 22.66 0.19 18.23
C MET A 491 22.68 -0.96 17.24
N ARG A 492 21.51 -1.50 16.85
CA ARG A 492 21.41 -2.62 15.90
C ARG A 492 21.63 -2.20 14.44
N ILE A 493 21.31 -0.96 14.10
CA ILE A 493 21.65 -0.40 12.79
C ILE A 493 23.17 -0.20 12.65
N LYS A 494 23.88 0.07 13.74
CA LYS A 494 25.34 0.29 13.72
C LYS A 494 26.17 -1.00 13.84
N ALA A 495 25.55 -2.08 14.32
CA ALA A 495 26.18 -3.40 14.45
C ALA A 495 26.16 -4.13 13.09
#